data_4b72b4d5a035d23c9cb95dad2843c04c
#
_entry.id   4b72b4d5a035d23c9cb95dad2843c04c
#
_cell.length_a   1.000
_cell.length_b   1.000
_cell.length_c   1.000
_cell.angle_alpha   90.00
_cell.angle_beta   90.00
_cell.angle_gamma   90.00
#
_symmetry.space_group_name_H-M   'P 1'
#
loop_
_entity.id
_entity.type
_entity.pdbx_description
1 polymer ?
#
loop_
_entity_poly.entity_id
_entity_poly.type
_entity_poly.pdbx_seq_one_letter_code
_entity_poly.pdbx_strand_id
1 'polypeptide(L)'
;YVLVIAVIIAIVIFAFISLIFLQQKLKSKYNFSKEVVYATQMGFDYLKKNKIAYTEKTEINFSENAFQKTTILKKHWGIFDIGIIETRIKNESFKKIGILGTETKERDALYLQENNNSLVLVGNTKITGNVLLPKQGVKSGNIAGTSYQGSRLIYGNTKTSKTTLPRIKNIDFLERFSTNYEYAAMKPFELSEDK
;
A
#
# COMPACT_ATOMS: atom_id res chain seq x y z
N TYR A 1 27.10 -31.01 56.43
CA TYR A 1 27.73 -30.49 55.20
C TYR A 1 27.07 -31.06 53.93
N VAL A 2 26.82 -32.39 53.83
CA VAL A 2 26.22 -33.05 52.65
C VAL A 2 24.86 -32.46 52.31
N LEU A 3 24.01 -32.18 53.28
CA LEU A 3 22.67 -31.62 53.09
C LEU A 3 22.72 -30.19 52.52
N VAL A 4 23.69 -29.39 52.97
CA VAL A 4 23.88 -28.00 52.45
C VAL A 4 24.33 -28.06 50.98
N ILE A 5 25.25 -28.95 50.61
CA ILE A 5 25.71 -29.11 49.23
C ILE A 5 24.54 -29.57 48.34
N ALA A 6 23.72 -30.53 48.80
CA ALA A 6 22.57 -31.01 48.09
C ALA A 6 21.54 -29.88 47.81
N VAL A 7 21.29 -28.99 48.77
CA VAL A 7 20.40 -27.83 48.59
C VAL A 7 20.97 -26.87 47.55
N ILE A 8 22.27 -26.58 47.59
CA ILE A 8 22.89 -25.69 46.60
C ILE A 8 22.75 -26.25 45.18
N ILE A 9 23.03 -27.56 45.01
CA ILE A 9 22.89 -28.24 43.73
C ILE A 9 21.43 -28.17 43.25
N ALA A 10 20.44 -28.39 44.12
CA ALA A 10 19.03 -28.31 43.78
C ALA A 10 18.65 -26.92 43.30
N ILE A 11 19.13 -25.87 43.94
CA ILE A 11 18.88 -24.47 43.54
C ILE A 11 19.48 -24.20 42.15
N VAL A 12 20.70 -24.64 41.89
CA VAL A 12 21.35 -24.46 40.58
C VAL A 12 20.58 -25.20 39.49
N ILE A 13 20.17 -26.45 39.71
CA ILE A 13 19.36 -27.21 38.74
C ILE A 13 18.03 -26.48 38.48
N PHE A 14 17.34 -26.01 39.51
CA PHE A 14 16.09 -25.25 39.38
C PHE A 14 16.29 -23.99 38.56
N ALA A 15 17.38 -23.26 38.75
CA ALA A 15 17.70 -22.05 37.98
C ALA A 15 17.88 -22.39 36.47
N PHE A 16 18.60 -23.49 36.16
CA PHE A 16 18.75 -23.93 34.77
C PHE A 16 17.41 -24.32 34.12
N ILE A 17 16.57 -25.07 34.83
CA ILE A 17 15.26 -25.48 34.34
C ILE A 17 14.40 -24.23 34.07
N SER A 18 14.40 -23.26 34.98
CA SER A 18 13.68 -22.00 34.83
C SER A 18 14.16 -21.19 33.61
N LEU A 19 15.49 -21.20 33.39
CA LEU A 19 16.09 -20.53 32.22
C LEU A 19 15.63 -21.17 30.90
N ILE A 20 15.67 -22.52 30.84
CA ILE A 20 15.22 -23.25 29.64
C ILE A 20 13.74 -22.99 29.38
N PHE A 21 12.90 -22.99 30.39
CA PHE A 21 11.48 -22.68 30.26
C PHE A 21 11.25 -21.26 29.73
N LEU A 22 11.98 -20.28 30.25
CA LEU A 22 11.92 -18.89 29.77
C LEU A 22 12.35 -18.78 28.31
N GLN A 23 13.44 -19.44 27.92
CA GLN A 23 13.90 -19.44 26.53
C GLN A 23 12.86 -20.06 25.59
N GLN A 24 12.23 -21.18 25.96
CA GLN A 24 11.17 -21.79 25.17
C GLN A 24 9.96 -20.86 25.01
N LYS A 25 9.56 -20.20 26.09
CA LYS A 25 8.45 -19.22 26.06
C LYS A 25 8.76 -18.03 25.13
N LEU A 26 9.96 -17.48 25.22
CA LEU A 26 10.42 -16.39 24.35
C LEU A 26 10.48 -16.82 22.88
N LYS A 27 11.02 -18.01 22.59
CA LYS A 27 11.08 -18.57 21.25
C LYS A 27 9.68 -18.79 20.66
N SER A 28 8.76 -19.31 21.44
CA SER A 28 7.37 -19.51 21.03
C SER A 28 6.68 -18.17 20.72
N LYS A 29 6.86 -17.18 21.60
CA LYS A 29 6.33 -15.82 21.38
C LYS A 29 6.89 -15.19 20.09
N TYR A 30 8.20 -15.29 19.89
CA TYR A 30 8.85 -14.79 18.68
C TYR A 30 8.30 -15.45 17.41
N ASN A 31 8.11 -16.78 17.42
CA ASN A 31 7.56 -17.51 16.29
C ASN A 31 6.12 -17.05 15.96
N PHE A 32 5.26 -16.91 16.97
CA PHE A 32 3.90 -16.40 16.75
C PHE A 32 3.89 -14.96 16.23
N SER A 33 4.74 -14.10 16.78
CA SER A 33 4.87 -12.72 16.30
C SER A 33 5.29 -12.66 14.83
N LYS A 34 6.26 -13.50 14.43
CA LYS A 34 6.70 -13.62 13.04
C LYS A 34 5.58 -14.14 12.13
N GLU A 35 4.86 -15.16 12.56
CA GLU A 35 3.75 -15.77 11.82
C GLU A 35 2.61 -14.77 11.62
N VAL A 36 2.27 -13.97 12.64
CA VAL A 36 1.24 -12.92 12.57
C VAL A 36 1.60 -11.85 11.52
N VAL A 37 2.85 -11.40 11.50
CA VAL A 37 3.32 -10.41 10.50
C VAL A 37 3.25 -10.99 9.10
N TYR A 38 3.70 -12.23 8.92
CA TYR A 38 3.68 -12.89 7.61
C TYR A 38 2.25 -13.10 7.10
N ALA A 39 1.36 -13.60 7.95
CA ALA A 39 -0.04 -13.80 7.59
C ALA A 39 -0.77 -12.48 7.26
N THR A 40 -0.43 -11.40 7.97
CA THR A 40 -0.95 -10.07 7.66
C THR A 40 -0.49 -9.59 6.28
N GLN A 41 0.77 -9.88 5.90
CA GLN A 41 1.26 -9.57 4.56
C GLN A 41 0.52 -10.41 3.50
N MET A 42 0.30 -11.69 3.74
CA MET A 42 -0.50 -12.56 2.84
C MET A 42 -1.93 -12.02 2.69
N GLY A 43 -2.54 -11.55 3.78
CA GLY A 43 -3.85 -10.90 3.74
C GLY A 43 -3.87 -9.67 2.86
N PHE A 44 -2.80 -8.88 2.88
CA PHE A 44 -2.68 -7.70 2.02
C PHE A 44 -2.53 -8.08 0.54
N ASP A 45 -1.77 -9.11 0.23
CA ASP A 45 -1.60 -9.61 -1.13
C ASP A 45 -2.87 -10.29 -1.66
N TYR A 46 -3.62 -10.96 -0.78
CA TYR A 46 -4.94 -11.49 -1.09
C TYR A 46 -5.93 -10.36 -1.46
N LEU A 47 -5.95 -9.28 -0.67
CA LEU A 47 -6.80 -8.12 -0.92
C LEU A 47 -6.51 -7.44 -2.27
N LYS A 48 -5.24 -7.42 -2.71
CA LYS A 48 -4.87 -6.89 -4.03
C LYS A 48 -5.37 -7.73 -5.19
N LYS A 49 -5.38 -9.05 -5.03
CA LYS A 49 -5.71 -10.01 -6.10
C LYS A 49 -7.20 -10.30 -6.22
N ASN A 50 -7.95 -10.12 -5.14
CA ASN A 50 -9.35 -10.50 -5.06
C ASN A 50 -10.26 -9.29 -4.94
N LYS A 51 -11.46 -9.40 -5.51
CA LYS A 51 -12.50 -8.38 -5.36
C LYS A 51 -13.19 -8.60 -4.02
N ILE A 52 -12.86 -7.79 -3.03
CA ILE A 52 -13.50 -7.79 -1.70
C ILE A 52 -14.48 -6.63 -1.64
N ALA A 53 -15.66 -6.87 -1.07
CA ALA A 53 -16.68 -5.85 -0.85
C ALA A 53 -16.17 -4.76 0.11
N TYR A 54 -16.65 -3.54 -0.09
CA TYR A 54 -16.31 -2.43 0.79
C TYR A 54 -17.08 -2.53 2.10
N THR A 55 -16.45 -2.11 3.19
CA THR A 55 -17.00 -2.05 4.55
C THR A 55 -17.33 -3.40 5.21
N GLU A 56 -17.22 -4.50 4.50
CA GLU A 56 -17.40 -5.83 5.06
C GLU A 56 -16.10 -6.42 5.59
N LYS A 57 -16.17 -7.04 6.77
CA LYS A 57 -15.06 -7.78 7.34
C LYS A 57 -15.06 -9.20 6.78
N THR A 58 -14.01 -9.56 6.07
CA THR A 58 -13.79 -10.92 5.57
C THR A 58 -12.76 -11.60 6.47
N GLU A 59 -13.11 -12.74 7.05
CA GLU A 59 -12.18 -13.55 7.84
C GLU A 59 -11.61 -14.67 6.97
N ILE A 60 -10.28 -14.79 6.95
CA ILE A 60 -9.55 -15.81 6.20
C ILE A 60 -8.48 -16.40 7.11
N ASN A 61 -8.27 -17.70 7.00
CA ASN A 61 -7.15 -18.39 7.60
C ASN A 61 -6.15 -18.76 6.50
N PHE A 62 -4.91 -18.32 6.62
CA PHE A 62 -3.82 -18.60 5.68
C PHE A 62 -2.90 -19.74 6.13
N SER A 63 -3.15 -20.31 7.29
CA SER A 63 -2.34 -21.39 7.88
C SER A 63 -3.24 -22.54 8.30
N GLU A 64 -2.68 -23.73 8.39
CA GLU A 64 -3.35 -24.89 9.01
C GLU A 64 -3.53 -24.71 10.54
N ASN A 65 -2.95 -23.65 11.09
CA ASN A 65 -3.06 -23.33 12.50
C ASN A 65 -4.47 -22.79 12.81
N ALA A 66 -5.27 -23.58 13.50
CA ALA A 66 -6.65 -23.25 13.88
C ALA A 66 -6.77 -21.97 14.74
N PHE A 67 -5.69 -21.53 15.38
CA PHE A 67 -5.66 -20.31 16.21
C PHE A 67 -5.39 -19.04 15.42
N GLN A 68 -5.04 -19.15 14.13
CA GLN A 68 -4.83 -17.98 13.27
C GLN A 68 -6.16 -17.46 12.76
N LYS A 69 -6.40 -16.17 12.94
CA LYS A 69 -7.53 -15.45 12.33
C LYS A 69 -7.00 -14.18 11.67
N THR A 70 -7.23 -14.05 10.37
CA THR A 70 -6.89 -12.84 9.61
C THR A 70 -8.18 -12.18 9.16
N THR A 71 -8.40 -10.96 9.63
CA THR A 71 -9.53 -10.12 9.24
C THR A 71 -9.08 -9.11 8.20
N ILE A 72 -9.77 -9.06 7.09
CA ILE A 72 -9.52 -8.15 5.98
C ILE A 72 -10.70 -7.20 5.86
N LEU A 73 -10.42 -5.91 5.77
CA LEU A 73 -11.41 -4.87 5.60
C LEU A 73 -10.94 -3.88 4.53
N LYS A 74 -11.79 -3.62 3.54
CA LYS A 74 -11.57 -2.62 2.50
C LYS A 74 -12.47 -1.42 2.73
N LYS A 75 -11.91 -0.21 2.66
CA LYS A 75 -12.65 1.05 2.81
C LYS A 75 -12.19 2.07 1.79
N HIS A 76 -13.04 3.06 1.54
CA HIS A 76 -12.66 4.27 0.82
C HIS A 76 -12.03 5.29 1.76
N TRP A 77 -11.00 5.98 1.25
CA TRP A 77 -10.40 7.15 1.88
C TRP A 77 -10.24 8.22 0.80
N GLY A 78 -11.25 9.05 0.64
CA GLY A 78 -11.38 9.94 -0.51
C GLY A 78 -11.41 9.15 -1.83
N ILE A 79 -10.56 9.50 -2.78
CA ILE A 79 -10.42 8.80 -4.06
C ILE A 79 -9.62 7.50 -3.97
N PHE A 80 -8.98 7.25 -2.83
CA PHE A 80 -8.14 6.08 -2.63
C PHE A 80 -8.90 4.96 -1.93
N ASP A 81 -8.51 3.74 -2.25
CA ASP A 81 -8.92 2.57 -1.48
C ASP A 81 -7.85 2.27 -0.42
N ILE A 82 -8.29 1.97 0.79
CA ILE A 82 -7.42 1.50 1.87
C ILE A 82 -7.79 0.07 2.26
N GLY A 83 -6.75 -0.72 2.51
CA GLY A 83 -6.87 -2.04 3.10
C GLY A 83 -6.44 -2.01 4.57
N ILE A 84 -7.24 -2.61 5.41
CA ILE A 84 -6.95 -2.79 6.83
C ILE A 84 -6.95 -4.30 7.07
N ILE A 85 -5.80 -4.84 7.43
CA ILE A 85 -5.63 -6.26 7.71
C ILE A 85 -5.18 -6.40 9.16
N GLU A 86 -5.85 -7.27 9.89
CA GLU A 86 -5.50 -7.61 11.26
C GLU A 86 -5.42 -9.12 11.39
N THR A 87 -4.28 -9.62 11.83
CA THR A 87 -4.08 -11.04 12.12
C THR A 87 -3.84 -11.22 13.60
N ARG A 88 -4.46 -12.26 14.17
CA ARG A 88 -4.30 -12.68 15.55
C ARG A 88 -3.96 -14.15 15.62
N ILE A 89 -2.99 -14.49 16.45
CA ILE A 89 -2.63 -15.85 16.81
C ILE A 89 -2.42 -15.88 18.32
N LYS A 90 -3.30 -16.56 19.05
CA LYS A 90 -3.32 -16.55 20.51
C LYS A 90 -3.30 -15.12 21.07
N ASN A 91 -2.23 -14.73 21.77
CA ASN A 91 -2.06 -13.42 22.40
C ASN A 91 -1.28 -12.43 21.53
N GLU A 92 -0.77 -12.87 20.38
CA GLU A 92 -0.06 -11.98 19.44
C GLU A 92 -1.02 -11.47 18.37
N SER A 93 -0.92 -10.18 18.06
CA SER A 93 -1.70 -9.56 16.99
C SER A 93 -0.86 -8.55 16.24
N PHE A 94 -1.13 -8.43 14.95
CA PHE A 94 -0.52 -7.39 14.12
C PHE A 94 -1.57 -6.81 13.18
N LYS A 95 -1.57 -5.48 13.05
CA LYS A 95 -2.47 -4.75 12.18
C LYS A 95 -1.69 -3.92 11.18
N LYS A 96 -2.02 -4.05 9.91
CA LYS A 96 -1.43 -3.28 8.83
C LYS A 96 -2.51 -2.50 8.09
N ILE A 97 -2.23 -1.23 7.82
CA ILE A 97 -3.07 -0.37 7.01
C ILE A 97 -2.24 0.09 5.81
N GLY A 98 -2.81 0.06 4.62
CA GLY A 98 -2.13 0.52 3.43
C GLY A 98 -3.09 1.00 2.36
N ILE A 99 -2.60 1.90 1.52
CA ILE A 99 -3.31 2.36 0.33
C ILE A 99 -3.23 1.29 -0.75
N LEU A 100 -4.36 1.00 -1.36
CA LEU A 100 -4.47 0.05 -2.46
C LEU A 100 -4.36 0.81 -3.78
N GLY A 101 -3.37 0.44 -4.57
CA GLY A 101 -3.24 0.87 -5.96
C GLY A 101 -3.77 -0.18 -6.91
N THR A 102 -4.14 0.24 -8.11
CA THR A 102 -4.45 -0.69 -9.19
C THR A 102 -3.14 -1.11 -9.87
N GLU A 103 -2.85 -2.38 -9.87
CA GLU A 103 -1.75 -2.93 -10.66
C GLU A 103 -2.21 -3.01 -12.11
N THR A 104 -1.88 -2.01 -12.91
CA THR A 104 -2.06 -2.07 -14.37
C THR A 104 -0.76 -2.57 -14.98
N LYS A 105 -0.83 -3.69 -15.70
CA LYS A 105 0.33 -4.27 -16.39
C LYS A 105 0.90 -3.35 -17.48
N GLU A 106 0.05 -2.49 -18.03
CA GLU A 106 0.43 -1.49 -19.02
C GLU A 106 -0.07 -0.13 -18.56
N ARG A 107 0.86 0.76 -18.26
CA ARG A 107 0.56 2.17 -17.98
C ARG A 107 1.07 3.00 -19.12
N ASP A 108 0.23 3.93 -19.58
CA ASP A 108 0.66 4.94 -20.52
C ASP A 108 1.61 5.90 -19.79
N ALA A 109 2.74 6.20 -20.42
CA ALA A 109 3.74 7.12 -19.89
C ALA A 109 3.24 8.58 -19.95
N LEU A 110 2.40 8.87 -20.95
CA LEU A 110 1.81 10.19 -21.14
C LEU A 110 0.45 10.06 -21.82
N TYR A 111 -0.54 10.79 -21.31
CA TYR A 111 -1.82 11.02 -21.97
C TYR A 111 -2.05 12.51 -22.15
N LEU A 112 -2.05 12.97 -23.39
CA LEU A 112 -2.44 14.34 -23.75
C LEU A 112 -3.83 14.32 -24.37
N GLN A 113 -4.71 15.19 -23.87
CA GLN A 113 -6.04 15.34 -24.42
C GLN A 113 -5.97 15.85 -25.88
N GLU A 114 -6.85 15.33 -26.76
CA GLU A 114 -6.98 15.82 -28.12
C GLU A 114 -7.51 17.25 -28.13
N ASN A 115 -6.69 18.18 -28.56
CA ASN A 115 -6.98 19.61 -28.66
C ASN A 115 -6.52 20.22 -30.00
N ASN A 116 -6.25 19.36 -30.97
CA ASN A 116 -5.77 19.72 -32.30
C ASN A 116 -4.37 20.40 -32.33
N ASN A 117 -3.58 20.25 -31.27
CA ASN A 117 -2.22 20.75 -31.17
C ASN A 117 -1.21 19.61 -31.05
N SER A 118 -0.05 19.78 -31.67
CA SER A 118 1.05 18.81 -31.49
C SER A 118 1.79 19.03 -30.18
N LEU A 119 2.28 17.94 -29.58
CA LEU A 119 3.26 18.02 -28.50
C LEU A 119 4.60 18.50 -29.05
N VAL A 120 5.16 19.53 -28.50
CA VAL A 120 6.47 20.05 -28.89
C VAL A 120 7.52 19.65 -27.88
N LEU A 121 8.58 18.97 -28.35
CA LEU A 121 9.70 18.55 -27.49
C LEU A 121 10.91 19.42 -27.78
N VAL A 122 11.63 19.79 -26.71
CA VAL A 122 12.77 20.69 -26.74
C VAL A 122 13.90 20.17 -25.84
N GLY A 123 15.14 20.49 -26.17
CA GLY A 123 16.32 20.13 -25.38
C GLY A 123 16.50 18.60 -25.29
N ASN A 124 16.83 18.10 -24.11
CA ASN A 124 17.09 16.69 -23.84
C ASN A 124 15.86 15.93 -23.32
N THR A 125 14.65 16.37 -23.66
CA THR A 125 13.43 15.70 -23.21
C THR A 125 13.38 14.27 -23.76
N LYS A 126 13.13 13.29 -22.87
CA LYS A 126 13.00 11.88 -23.21
C LYS A 126 11.71 11.32 -22.67
N ILE A 127 10.85 10.80 -23.55
CA ILE A 127 9.61 10.13 -23.16
C ILE A 127 9.76 8.64 -23.55
N THR A 128 9.63 7.76 -22.53
CA THR A 128 9.77 6.31 -22.73
C THR A 128 8.50 5.61 -22.25
N GLY A 129 7.92 4.77 -23.13
CA GLY A 129 6.68 4.01 -22.86
C GLY A 129 5.58 4.32 -23.87
N ASN A 130 4.39 3.81 -23.61
CA ASN A 130 3.21 4.08 -24.45
C ASN A 130 2.70 5.51 -24.22
N VAL A 131 2.37 6.19 -25.30
CA VAL A 131 1.95 7.59 -25.27
C VAL A 131 0.66 7.77 -26.07
N LEU A 132 -0.32 8.47 -25.48
CA LEU A 132 -1.50 8.90 -26.18
C LEU A 132 -1.38 10.39 -26.48
N LEU A 133 -1.41 10.73 -27.78
CA LEU A 133 -1.19 12.09 -28.28
C LEU A 133 -2.37 12.57 -29.12
N PRO A 134 -2.53 13.89 -29.27
CA PRO A 134 -3.41 14.49 -30.24
C PRO A 134 -3.12 14.00 -31.67
N LYS A 135 -4.08 14.15 -32.58
CA LYS A 135 -3.95 13.78 -34.01
C LYS A 135 -2.74 14.41 -34.67
N GLN A 136 -2.36 15.63 -34.25
CA GLN A 136 -1.18 16.35 -34.71
C GLN A 136 0.16 15.71 -34.25
N GLY A 137 0.10 14.71 -33.34
CA GLY A 137 1.24 13.96 -32.88
C GLY A 137 2.26 14.77 -32.10
N VAL A 138 3.54 14.47 -32.30
CA VAL A 138 4.69 15.09 -31.64
C VAL A 138 5.65 15.65 -32.67
N LYS A 139 6.24 16.81 -32.35
CA LYS A 139 7.28 17.45 -33.20
C LYS A 139 8.43 17.99 -32.35
N SER A 140 9.59 18.10 -32.97
CA SER A 140 10.71 18.84 -32.41
C SER A 140 10.45 20.33 -32.45
N GLY A 141 10.92 21.07 -31.45
CA GLY A 141 10.81 22.51 -31.39
C GLY A 141 12.07 23.20 -30.90
N ASN A 142 11.98 24.51 -30.83
CA ASN A 142 12.99 25.39 -30.25
C ASN A 142 12.31 26.37 -29.32
N ILE A 143 12.80 26.49 -28.10
CA ILE A 143 12.35 27.47 -27.11
C ILE A 143 13.58 28.19 -26.55
N ALA A 144 13.58 29.51 -26.65
CA ALA A 144 14.68 30.35 -26.15
C ALA A 144 16.07 29.93 -26.66
N GLY A 145 16.17 29.55 -27.94
CA GLY A 145 17.42 29.12 -28.54
C GLY A 145 17.83 27.67 -28.31
N THR A 146 17.07 26.91 -27.52
CA THR A 146 17.33 25.49 -27.24
C THR A 146 16.47 24.63 -28.16
N SER A 147 17.12 23.92 -29.08
CA SER A 147 16.47 22.96 -29.98
C SER A 147 16.43 21.57 -29.36
N TYR A 148 15.55 20.70 -29.87
CA TYR A 148 15.52 19.30 -29.48
C TYR A 148 16.80 18.57 -29.90
N GLN A 149 17.40 17.82 -28.96
CA GLN A 149 18.71 17.17 -29.16
C GLN A 149 18.62 15.62 -29.18
N GLY A 150 17.42 15.07 -29.01
CA GLY A 150 17.23 13.61 -28.99
C GLY A 150 17.22 12.97 -30.39
N SER A 151 17.59 11.70 -30.47
CA SER A 151 17.54 10.92 -31.73
C SER A 151 16.13 10.49 -32.11
N ARG A 152 15.24 10.34 -31.12
CA ARG A 152 13.82 9.98 -31.30
C ARG A 152 12.96 10.80 -30.36
N LEU A 153 11.81 11.26 -30.85
CA LEU A 153 10.89 12.04 -30.06
C LEU A 153 10.22 11.20 -28.95
N ILE A 154 9.89 9.93 -29.24
CA ILE A 154 9.27 9.00 -28.30
C ILE A 154 9.95 7.64 -28.43
N TYR A 155 10.24 7.03 -27.27
CA TYR A 155 10.78 5.67 -27.14
C TYR A 155 9.67 4.73 -26.68
N GLY A 156 8.76 4.35 -27.59
CA GLY A 156 7.62 3.48 -27.31
C GLY A 156 6.53 3.59 -28.36
N ASN A 157 5.35 3.09 -28.04
CA ASN A 157 4.21 3.12 -28.96
C ASN A 157 3.41 4.42 -28.80
N THR A 158 2.93 4.96 -29.91
CA THR A 158 2.07 6.13 -29.96
C THR A 158 0.67 5.75 -30.39
N LYS A 159 -0.35 6.24 -29.69
CA LYS A 159 -1.76 6.11 -30.04
C LYS A 159 -2.42 7.49 -30.04
N THR A 160 -3.51 7.62 -30.79
CA THR A 160 -4.30 8.88 -30.78
C THR A 160 -5.14 8.95 -29.53
N SER A 161 -5.12 10.11 -28.86
CA SER A 161 -5.90 10.40 -27.67
C SER A 161 -7.34 10.80 -28.02
N LYS A 162 -8.19 10.83 -27.00
CA LYS A 162 -9.58 11.29 -27.11
C LYS A 162 -9.68 12.76 -26.68
N THR A 163 -10.79 13.41 -27.05
CA THR A 163 -11.14 14.79 -26.65
C THR A 163 -11.45 14.91 -25.15
N THR A 164 -11.65 13.78 -24.47
CA THR A 164 -11.90 13.73 -23.02
C THR A 164 -10.79 12.98 -22.31
N LEU A 165 -10.38 13.47 -21.14
CA LEU A 165 -9.44 12.77 -20.27
C LEU A 165 -10.08 11.48 -19.69
N PRO A 166 -9.27 10.46 -19.37
CA PRO A 166 -9.76 9.29 -18.68
C PRO A 166 -10.40 9.68 -17.34
N ARG A 167 -11.57 9.10 -17.08
CA ARG A 167 -12.28 9.37 -15.83
C ARG A 167 -11.54 8.79 -14.64
N ILE A 168 -11.42 9.55 -13.56
CA ILE A 168 -10.83 9.08 -12.31
C ILE A 168 -11.80 8.05 -11.69
N LYS A 169 -11.28 6.87 -11.34
CA LYS A 169 -12.06 5.90 -10.58
C LYS A 169 -12.44 6.50 -9.22
N ASN A 170 -13.60 6.14 -8.72
CA ASN A 170 -14.13 6.60 -7.42
C ASN A 170 -14.49 8.10 -7.35
N ILE A 171 -14.51 8.85 -8.46
CA ILE A 171 -14.95 10.25 -8.45
C ILE A 171 -16.41 10.36 -8.00
N ASP A 172 -17.26 9.41 -8.41
CA ASP A 172 -18.68 9.36 -8.02
C ASP A 172 -18.85 9.22 -6.49
N PHE A 173 -17.86 8.65 -5.80
CA PHE A 173 -17.84 8.58 -4.35
C PHE A 173 -17.59 9.96 -3.72
N LEU A 174 -16.68 10.75 -4.28
CA LEU A 174 -16.43 12.12 -3.83
C LEU A 174 -17.61 13.04 -4.09
N GLU A 175 -18.26 12.90 -5.24
CA GLU A 175 -19.46 13.69 -5.58
C GLU A 175 -20.59 13.44 -4.57
N ARG A 176 -20.81 12.18 -4.15
CA ARG A 176 -21.78 11.83 -3.08
C ARG A 176 -21.39 12.41 -1.72
N PHE A 177 -20.10 12.51 -1.42
CA PHE A 177 -19.62 13.13 -0.19
C PHE A 177 -19.82 14.64 -0.21
N SER A 178 -19.54 15.30 -1.32
CA SER A 178 -19.67 16.76 -1.44
C SER A 178 -21.12 17.23 -1.32
N THR A 179 -22.09 16.40 -1.74
CA THR A 179 -23.52 16.73 -1.64
C THR A 179 -24.11 16.50 -0.24
N ASN A 180 -23.47 15.66 0.60
CA ASN A 180 -23.97 15.33 1.94
C ASN A 180 -23.25 16.05 3.10
N TYR A 181 -22.15 16.74 2.83
CA TYR A 181 -21.51 17.60 3.81
C TYR A 181 -22.02 19.04 3.61
N GLU A 182 -23.08 19.42 4.33
CA GLU A 182 -23.13 20.78 4.84
C GLU A 182 -21.82 20.99 5.58
N TYR A 183 -21.08 22.00 5.20
CA TYR A 183 -19.87 22.45 5.90
C TYR A 183 -20.22 22.75 7.36
N ALA A 184 -20.33 21.74 8.19
CA ALA A 184 -20.18 21.90 9.61
C ALA A 184 -18.75 22.41 9.78
N ALA A 185 -18.61 23.69 10.09
CA ALA A 185 -17.36 24.39 10.22
C ALA A 185 -16.37 23.51 10.96
N MET A 186 -15.36 22.98 10.27
CA MET A 186 -14.21 22.38 10.89
C MET A 186 -13.60 23.48 11.76
N LYS A 187 -13.76 23.38 13.06
CA LYS A 187 -12.95 24.19 13.99
C LYS A 187 -11.50 23.89 13.66
N PRO A 188 -10.68 24.90 13.40
CA PRO A 188 -9.26 24.69 13.18
C PRO A 188 -8.70 23.92 14.39
N PHE A 189 -7.93 22.87 14.11
CA PHE A 189 -7.23 22.13 15.15
C PHE A 189 -6.14 23.05 15.68
N GLU A 190 -6.38 23.67 16.83
CA GLU A 190 -5.34 24.41 17.55
C GLU A 190 -4.35 23.37 18.11
N LEU A 191 -3.15 23.34 17.53
CA LEU A 191 -2.02 22.69 18.17
C LEU A 191 -1.70 23.47 19.43
N SER A 192 -2.03 22.92 20.61
CA SER A 192 -1.55 23.46 21.85
C SER A 192 -0.03 23.32 21.87
N GLU A 193 0.66 24.43 21.85
CA GLU A 193 2.08 24.48 22.22
C GLU A 193 2.18 24.18 23.72
N ASP A 194 2.43 22.92 24.06
CA ASP A 194 2.85 22.56 25.40
C ASP A 194 4.28 23.09 25.60
N LYS A 195 4.37 24.04 26.54
CA LYS A 195 5.63 24.61 27.05
C LYS A 195 6.37 23.62 27.94
#